data_98ff0c6abe4322b113c3731bfff97060
#
_entry.id   98ff0c6abe4322b113c3731bfff97060
#
_cell.length_a   1.000
_cell.length_b   1.000
_cell.length_c   1.000
_cell.angle_alpha   90.00
_cell.angle_beta   90.00
_cell.angle_gamma   90.00
#
_symmetry.space_group_name_H-M   'P 1'
#
loop_
_entity.id
_entity.type
_entity.pdbx_description
1 polymer ?
#
loop_
_entity_poly.entity_id
_entity_poly.type
_entity_poly.pdbx_seq_one_letter_code
_entity_poly.pdbx_strand_id
1 'polypeptide(L)'
;SGYYFHIGTGNGEDYPCKSFLAVGNYFMEPKVLKILREDIELGGGDFDRIIKGLHPSLSLDQDQKLKRAPLGFDAEGPYIEYIKLKNFCLSGEYDDANLDVDEILKVFRSAKPFLDYVNRAIEYSREEI
;
A
#
# COMPACT_ATOMS: atom_id res chain seq x y z
N SER A 1 -2.47 10.40 0.52
CA SER A 1 -1.76 9.24 1.06
C SER A 1 -0.61 9.68 1.95
N GLY A 2 -0.30 8.88 2.93
CA GLY A 2 0.77 9.18 3.88
C GLY A 2 1.12 7.99 4.75
N TYR A 3 1.98 8.23 5.70
CA TYR A 3 2.34 7.25 6.70
C TYR A 3 1.43 7.39 7.91
N TYR A 4 1.00 6.26 8.44
CA TYR A 4 0.30 6.21 9.71
C TYR A 4 0.95 5.18 10.60
N PHE A 5 1.39 5.60 11.78
CA PHE A 5 2.00 4.70 12.74
C PHE A 5 1.27 4.81 14.07
N HIS A 6 0.72 3.71 14.52
CA HIS A 6 -0.01 3.64 15.79
C HIS A 6 0.80 2.83 16.80
N ILE A 7 1.08 3.44 17.95
CA ILE A 7 1.73 2.75 19.05
C ILE A 7 0.64 2.29 20.01
N GLY A 8 0.57 0.99 20.23
CA GLY A 8 -0.40 0.42 21.15
C GLY A 8 -0.03 0.77 22.59
N THR A 9 -0.87 1.56 23.26
CA THR A 9 -0.71 1.84 24.68
C THR A 9 -1.56 0.84 25.43
N GLY A 10 -1.00 -0.26 25.81
CA GLY A 10 -1.73 -1.36 26.40
C GLY A 10 -2.46 -1.08 27.69
N ASN A 11 -3.71 -0.77 27.56
CA ASN A 11 -4.66 -0.73 28.68
C ASN A 11 -5.64 -1.90 28.65
N GLY A 12 -5.48 -2.81 27.69
CA GLY A 12 -6.32 -3.98 27.60
C GLY A 12 -5.67 -5.15 28.33
N GLU A 13 -6.33 -5.64 29.35
CA GLU A 13 -5.83 -6.77 30.11
C GLU A 13 -5.67 -8.04 29.27
N ASP A 14 -6.35 -8.11 28.13
CA ASP A 14 -6.44 -9.31 27.30
C ASP A 14 -5.72 -9.22 25.97
N TYR A 15 -5.09 -8.06 25.65
CA TYR A 15 -4.44 -7.88 24.36
C TYR A 15 -3.00 -7.46 24.52
N PRO A 16 -2.06 -8.21 23.91
CA PRO A 16 -0.70 -7.70 23.80
C PRO A 16 -0.76 -6.39 23.02
N CYS A 17 -0.09 -5.38 23.53
CA CYS A 17 -0.01 -4.10 22.85
C CYS A 17 0.77 -4.28 21.57
N LYS A 18 0.11 -4.07 20.45
CA LYS A 18 0.77 -4.12 19.16
C LYS A 18 0.73 -2.75 18.53
N SER A 19 1.88 -2.35 18.04
CA SER A 19 1.98 -1.18 17.18
C SER A 19 1.76 -1.61 15.75
N PHE A 20 1.20 -0.74 14.92
CA PHE A 20 1.10 -1.03 13.50
C PHE A 20 1.44 0.20 12.68
N LEU A 21 1.93 -0.07 11.48
CA LEU A 21 2.21 0.93 10.47
C LEU A 21 1.28 0.72 9.29
N ALA A 22 0.70 1.80 8.80
CA ALA A 22 -0.05 1.80 7.56
C ALA A 22 0.50 2.89 6.64
N VAL A 23 0.63 2.58 5.37
CA VAL A 23 1.17 3.48 4.35
C VAL A 23 0.26 3.42 3.14
N GLY A 24 -0.21 4.57 2.67
CA GLY A 24 -1.02 4.66 1.46
C GLY A 24 -2.41 5.19 1.73
N ASN A 25 -3.36 4.78 0.89
CA ASN A 25 -4.74 5.24 0.95
C ASN A 25 -5.70 4.06 1.06
N TYR A 26 -6.57 4.12 2.07
CA TYR A 26 -7.69 3.19 2.21
C TYR A 26 -8.83 3.52 1.26
N PHE A 27 -9.09 4.81 1.07
CA PHE A 27 -10.17 5.25 0.20
C PHE A 27 -9.55 5.93 -1.01
N MET A 28 -9.75 5.33 -2.16
CA MET A 28 -9.20 5.86 -3.41
C MET A 28 -10.33 6.40 -4.26
N GLU A 29 -10.16 7.65 -4.71
CA GLU A 29 -11.07 8.21 -5.68
C GLU A 29 -11.02 7.37 -6.97
N PRO A 30 -12.16 7.14 -7.64
CA PRO A 30 -12.18 6.33 -8.86
C PRO A 30 -11.19 6.81 -9.93
N LYS A 31 -10.99 8.11 -10.03
CA LYS A 31 -10.06 8.71 -10.99
C LYS A 31 -8.60 8.33 -10.69
N VAL A 32 -8.20 8.38 -9.42
CA VAL A 32 -6.86 7.99 -8.99
C VAL A 32 -6.65 6.50 -9.20
N LEU A 33 -7.63 5.70 -8.83
CA LEU A 33 -7.58 4.26 -8.98
C LEU A 33 -7.41 3.85 -10.45
N LYS A 34 -8.12 4.53 -11.34
CA LYS A 34 -7.99 4.29 -12.78
C LYS A 34 -6.58 4.59 -13.28
N ILE A 35 -6.00 5.71 -12.84
CA ILE A 35 -4.63 6.09 -13.21
C ILE A 35 -3.63 5.02 -12.74
N LEU A 36 -3.75 4.58 -11.50
CA LEU A 36 -2.87 3.52 -10.96
C LEU A 36 -3.01 2.22 -11.76
N ARG A 37 -4.23 1.83 -12.09
CA ARG A 37 -4.47 0.61 -12.86
C ARG A 37 -3.86 0.69 -14.25
N GLU A 38 -4.00 1.82 -14.92
CA GLU A 38 -3.41 2.03 -16.24
C GLU A 38 -1.89 2.00 -16.19
N ASP A 39 -1.30 2.67 -15.20
CA ASP A 39 0.15 2.66 -15.00
C ASP A 39 0.68 1.26 -14.75
N ILE A 40 -0.02 0.48 -13.93
CA ILE A 40 0.39 -0.89 -13.62
C ILE A 40 0.25 -1.78 -14.84
N GLU A 41 -0.80 -1.61 -15.63
CA GLU A 41 -0.96 -2.41 -16.86
C GLU A 41 0.15 -2.14 -17.86
N LEU A 42 0.56 -0.88 -18.01
CA LEU A 42 1.58 -0.49 -18.97
C LEU A 42 3.01 -0.73 -18.48
N GLY A 43 3.25 -0.56 -17.18
CA GLY A 43 4.59 -0.65 -16.62
C GLY A 43 4.63 -1.31 -15.25
N GLY A 44 3.88 -2.38 -15.06
CA GLY A 44 3.73 -3.04 -13.77
C GLY A 44 5.01 -3.65 -13.21
N GLY A 45 6.05 -3.82 -14.04
CA GLY A 45 7.35 -4.27 -13.56
C GLY A 45 7.95 -3.32 -12.54
N ASP A 46 7.74 -2.03 -12.69
CA ASP A 46 8.20 -1.03 -11.71
C ASP A 46 7.44 -1.17 -10.39
N PHE A 47 6.13 -1.31 -10.46
CA PHE A 47 5.31 -1.52 -9.26
C PHE A 47 5.68 -2.82 -8.56
N ASP A 48 5.85 -3.90 -9.31
CA ASP A 48 6.23 -5.19 -8.76
C ASP A 48 7.58 -5.13 -8.04
N ARG A 49 8.55 -4.39 -8.59
CA ARG A 49 9.84 -4.17 -7.92
C ARG A 49 9.70 -3.41 -6.63
N ILE A 50 8.82 -2.41 -6.60
CA ILE A 50 8.52 -1.64 -5.39
C ILE A 50 7.97 -2.58 -4.31
N ILE A 51 7.02 -3.45 -4.66
CA ILE A 51 6.43 -4.39 -3.72
C ILE A 51 7.47 -5.40 -3.22
N LYS A 52 8.30 -5.93 -4.10
CA LYS A 52 9.35 -6.87 -3.73
C LYS A 52 10.46 -6.26 -2.89
N GLY A 53 10.66 -4.94 -3.00
CA GLY A 53 11.65 -4.21 -2.21
C GLY A 53 11.17 -3.78 -0.83
N LEU A 54 9.94 -4.07 -0.47
CA LEU A 54 9.41 -3.71 0.84
C LEU A 54 10.07 -4.51 1.95
N HIS A 55 10.15 -3.88 3.14
CA HIS A 55 10.59 -4.60 4.33
C HIS A 55 9.70 -5.83 4.56
N PRO A 56 10.28 -6.97 5.02
CA PRO A 56 9.49 -8.21 5.19
C PRO A 56 8.29 -8.07 6.12
N SER A 57 8.29 -7.09 7.03
CA SER A 57 7.17 -6.85 7.94
C SER A 57 5.98 -6.19 7.28
N LEU A 58 6.15 -5.61 6.09
CA LEU A 58 5.08 -4.92 5.38
C LEU A 58 4.43 -5.84 4.35
N SER A 59 3.12 -5.72 4.23
CA SER A 59 2.38 -6.43 3.20
C SER A 59 1.35 -5.51 2.56
N LEU A 60 1.10 -5.74 1.29
CA LEU A 60 0.07 -5.03 0.54
C LEU A 60 -1.29 -5.55 0.98
N ASP A 61 -2.19 -4.64 1.34
CA ASP A 61 -3.54 -4.99 1.72
C ASP A 61 -4.30 -5.54 0.51
N GLN A 62 -4.84 -6.74 0.63
CA GLN A 62 -5.61 -7.39 -0.42
C GLN A 62 -7.02 -7.76 0.03
N ASP A 63 -7.47 -7.21 1.14
CA ASP A 63 -8.80 -7.51 1.68
C ASP A 63 -9.92 -6.98 0.80
N GLN A 64 -9.69 -5.85 0.14
CA GLN A 64 -10.65 -5.28 -0.78
C GLN A 64 -10.13 -5.41 -2.21
N LYS A 65 -10.64 -6.40 -2.89
CA LYS A 65 -10.18 -6.78 -4.21
C LYS A 65 -11.37 -7.13 -5.09
N LEU A 66 -11.35 -6.69 -6.35
CA LEU A 66 -12.36 -7.08 -7.31
C LEU A 66 -12.24 -8.57 -7.61
N LYS A 67 -13.36 -9.23 -7.80
CA LYS A 67 -13.38 -10.66 -8.19
C LYS A 67 -13.00 -10.85 -9.64
N ARG A 68 -13.25 -9.85 -10.48
CA ARG A 68 -12.98 -9.88 -11.91
C ARG A 68 -12.15 -8.68 -12.32
N ALA A 69 -11.49 -8.78 -13.46
CA ALA A 69 -10.77 -7.66 -14.02
C ALA A 69 -11.72 -6.48 -14.25
N PRO A 70 -11.29 -5.24 -13.91
CA PRO A 70 -12.12 -4.07 -14.23
C PRO A 70 -12.30 -3.92 -15.73
N LEU A 71 -13.36 -3.26 -16.11
CA LEU A 71 -13.68 -3.03 -17.52
C LEU A 71 -12.51 -2.30 -18.21
N GLY A 72 -12.10 -2.80 -19.36
CA GLY A 72 -11.01 -2.23 -20.14
C GLY A 72 -9.63 -2.79 -19.82
N PHE A 73 -9.53 -3.74 -18.88
CA PHE A 73 -8.26 -4.36 -18.50
C PHE A 73 -8.25 -5.85 -18.84
N ASP A 74 -7.06 -6.35 -19.22
CA ASP A 74 -6.86 -7.74 -19.60
C ASP A 74 -6.92 -8.64 -18.36
N ALA A 75 -7.90 -9.53 -18.33
CA ALA A 75 -8.09 -10.46 -17.21
C ALA A 75 -6.93 -11.45 -17.07
N GLU A 76 -6.11 -11.62 -18.09
CA GLU A 76 -4.97 -12.54 -18.09
C GLU A 76 -3.62 -11.80 -18.08
N GLY A 77 -3.66 -10.51 -17.87
CA GLY A 77 -2.45 -9.71 -17.79
C GLY A 77 -1.56 -10.13 -16.62
N PRO A 78 -0.22 -9.92 -16.74
CA PRO A 78 0.73 -10.40 -15.72
C PRO A 78 0.57 -9.71 -14.37
N TYR A 79 -0.03 -8.53 -14.33
CA TYR A 79 -0.19 -7.76 -13.10
C TYR A 79 -1.65 -7.57 -12.71
N ILE A 80 -2.52 -8.43 -13.20
CA ILE A 80 -3.97 -8.29 -12.96
C ILE A 80 -4.32 -8.33 -11.47
N GLU A 81 -3.54 -9.04 -10.65
CA GLU A 81 -3.81 -9.12 -9.22
C GLU A 81 -3.61 -7.77 -8.51
N TYR A 82 -2.70 -6.94 -8.98
CA TYR A 82 -2.58 -5.56 -8.50
C TYR A 82 -3.70 -4.66 -9.04
N ILE A 83 -4.08 -4.87 -10.29
CA ILE A 83 -5.11 -4.07 -10.96
C ILE A 83 -6.48 -4.26 -10.30
N LYS A 84 -6.74 -5.45 -9.76
CA LYS A 84 -7.99 -5.75 -9.05
C LYS A 84 -8.12 -5.06 -7.70
N LEU A 85 -7.04 -4.51 -7.14
CA LEU A 85 -7.09 -3.85 -5.84
C LEU A 85 -8.03 -2.64 -5.87
N LYS A 86 -8.81 -2.47 -4.82
CA LYS A 86 -9.69 -1.31 -4.66
C LYS A 86 -9.03 -0.20 -3.87
N ASN A 87 -7.95 -0.50 -3.17
CA ASN A 87 -7.14 0.46 -2.45
C ASN A 87 -5.67 0.09 -2.57
N PHE A 88 -4.79 1.03 -2.29
CA PHE A 88 -3.36 0.81 -2.31
C PHE A 88 -2.81 1.20 -0.95
N CYS A 89 -2.70 0.21 -0.07
CA CYS A 89 -2.28 0.39 1.30
C CYS A 89 -1.34 -0.75 1.71
N LEU A 90 -0.27 -0.38 2.41
CA LEU A 90 0.63 -1.33 3.04
C LEU A 90 0.37 -1.33 4.53
N SER A 91 0.55 -2.47 5.18
CA SER A 91 0.43 -2.55 6.63
C SER A 91 1.42 -3.52 7.22
N GLY A 92 1.79 -3.28 8.47
CA GLY A 92 2.64 -4.17 9.24
C GLY A 92 2.34 -4.03 10.71
N GLU A 93 2.42 -5.13 11.45
CA GLU A 93 2.23 -5.16 12.89
C GLU A 93 3.57 -5.39 13.59
N TYR A 94 3.76 -4.75 14.73
CA TYR A 94 4.98 -4.82 15.50
C TYR A 94 4.68 -5.06 16.97
N ASP A 95 5.54 -5.85 17.61
CA ASP A 95 5.47 -6.10 19.03
C ASP A 95 6.07 -4.90 19.76
N ASP A 96 5.34 -4.28 20.69
CA ASP A 96 5.83 -3.10 21.42
C ASP A 96 7.12 -3.40 22.18
N ALA A 97 7.25 -4.61 22.68
CA ALA A 97 8.43 -5.05 23.43
C ALA A 97 9.71 -5.05 22.59
N ASN A 98 9.57 -5.13 21.28
CA ASN A 98 10.68 -5.25 20.33
C ASN A 98 10.79 -4.05 19.39
N LEU A 99 10.12 -2.94 19.72
CA LEU A 99 10.17 -1.73 18.90
C LEU A 99 11.56 -1.12 18.96
N ASP A 100 12.21 -1.11 17.79
CA ASP A 100 13.49 -0.48 17.57
C ASP A 100 13.30 0.66 16.57
N VAL A 101 13.69 1.87 16.97
CA VAL A 101 13.55 3.06 16.13
C VAL A 101 14.29 2.89 14.80
N ASP A 102 15.50 2.34 14.84
CA ASP A 102 16.27 2.13 13.61
C ASP A 102 15.58 1.17 12.66
N GLU A 103 14.99 0.11 13.18
CA GLU A 103 14.25 -0.85 12.39
C GLU A 103 12.99 -0.23 11.77
N ILE A 104 12.28 0.58 12.54
CA ILE A 104 11.10 1.30 12.04
C ILE A 104 11.50 2.28 10.92
N LEU A 105 12.63 2.96 11.05
CA LEU A 105 13.12 3.84 10.00
C LEU A 105 13.44 3.07 8.72
N LYS A 106 13.97 1.86 8.83
CA LYS A 106 14.21 0.99 7.65
C LYS A 106 12.90 0.62 6.98
N VAL A 107 11.87 0.33 7.77
CA VAL A 107 10.53 0.03 7.24
C VAL A 107 9.98 1.22 6.46
N PHE A 108 10.06 2.42 7.04
CA PHE A 108 9.62 3.65 6.35
C PHE A 108 10.37 3.87 5.05
N ARG A 109 11.67 3.68 5.05
CA ARG A 109 12.49 3.86 3.85
C ARG A 109 12.11 2.88 2.75
N SER A 110 11.81 1.64 3.11
CA SER A 110 11.38 0.64 2.13
C SER A 110 10.02 0.96 1.53
N ALA A 111 9.15 1.64 2.28
CA ALA A 111 7.80 1.99 1.85
C ALA A 111 7.75 3.28 1.01
N LYS A 112 8.78 4.12 1.07
CA LYS A 112 8.78 5.41 0.37
C LYS A 112 8.52 5.30 -1.13
N PRO A 113 9.16 4.39 -1.88
CA PRO A 113 8.86 4.25 -3.31
C PRO A 113 7.38 3.94 -3.59
N PHE A 114 6.75 3.15 -2.73
CA PHE A 114 5.32 2.86 -2.85
C PHE A 114 4.51 4.14 -2.65
N LEU A 115 4.80 4.90 -1.62
CA LEU A 115 4.09 6.13 -1.31
C LEU A 115 4.27 7.15 -2.44
N ASP A 116 5.48 7.29 -2.97
CA ASP A 116 5.76 8.18 -4.09
C ASP A 116 5.00 7.78 -5.34
N TYR A 117 4.87 6.48 -5.58
CA TYR A 117 4.13 5.95 -6.72
C TYR A 117 2.64 6.31 -6.63
N VAL A 118 2.04 6.11 -5.47
CA VAL A 118 0.63 6.44 -5.25
C VAL A 118 0.41 7.95 -5.28
N ASN A 119 1.29 8.73 -4.66
CA ASN A 119 1.17 10.19 -4.65
C ASN A 119 1.29 10.78 -6.04
N ARG A 120 2.13 10.22 -6.89
CA ARG A 120 2.25 10.67 -8.28
C ARG A 120 0.94 10.52 -9.03
N ALA A 121 0.23 9.42 -8.83
CA ALA A 121 -1.07 9.22 -9.43
C ALA A 121 -2.10 10.23 -8.91
N ILE A 122 -2.05 10.54 -7.63
CA ILE A 122 -2.94 11.54 -7.01
C ILE A 122 -2.67 12.92 -7.61
N GLU A 123 -1.41 13.32 -7.71
CA GLU A 123 -1.03 14.59 -8.30
C GLU A 123 -1.44 14.69 -9.76
N TYR A 124 -1.23 13.64 -10.52
CA TYR A 124 -1.63 13.57 -11.91
C TYR A 124 -3.15 13.75 -12.06
N SER A 125 -3.92 13.14 -11.17
CA SER A 125 -5.37 13.26 -11.20
C SER A 125 -5.85 14.70 -10.97
N ARG A 126 -5.09 15.48 -10.21
CA ARG A 126 -5.42 16.89 -9.94
C ARG A 126 -5.05 17.83 -11.09
N GLU A 127 -4.03 17.48 -11.86
CA GLU A 127 -3.60 18.25 -13.02
C GLU A 127 -4.53 18.07 -14.22
N GLU A 128 -5.22 16.96 -14.29
CA GLU A 128 -6.15 16.61 -15.33
C GLU A 128 -7.51 17.26 -15.08
N ILE A 129 -7.62 18.54 -15.39
CA ILE A 129 -8.87 19.27 -15.24
C ILE A 129 -9.49 19.50 -16.62
#